data_33aa1eb3af091838f3cad7c9c1d3f999
#
_entry.id   33aa1eb3af091838f3cad7c9c1d3f999
#
_cell.length_a   1.000
_cell.length_b   1.000
_cell.length_c   1.000
_cell.angle_alpha   90.00
_cell.angle_beta   90.00
_cell.angle_gamma   90.00
#
_symmetry.space_group_name_H-M   'P 1'
#
loop_
_entity.id
_entity.type
_entity.pdbx_description
1 polymer ?
#
loop_
_entity_poly.entity_id
_entity_poly.type
_entity_poly.pdbx_seq_one_letter_code
_entity_poly.pdbx_strand_id
1 'polypeptide(L)'
;MFLEFFYLLIPIFIFLTFFLKSYFLIFIGVLIYVFFGRKFSDNNFKLYLKKTHIITLNSIILLFLFSTGHGGFISASGIDIPWRNAIYQDLIKYPWPVIYEYSDSALVYYITYWLVPAGIFFFFFFGETGSYIVLFAWTYLGLTLFFLLICDYLKVKKNQMVVVCLIFLFWSGLNILGMLLKSIFAKTAFQIDAYNWFNTWLFAGGEYNGYPLNYFIRTTFDAVSNVYNQFIPVGIGTLLFLKFKDKIEYYAVIGLLVLPYSPLGFIGLLGLMLGMFADQYKDIIRGNGYKYLAKKVFSLPNICASVTIFPIFYFYFTANLMAGNEKYSIFYVPLHEYGLMRVGLLLLYYLVYFGIYYFLIYENNKKNPLFWISGVLLLIFPFFRVGAGPDLNMNASMAPFIVVMLLVMKEILLVWDQKCFYGKQLFLIIALSIAMLTPLMQITNSLRCCYLEGKRAVLLDTHNINGTLSDKTVKNFENFLSGQYKESVFYKYLAK
;
A
#
# COMPACT_ATOMS: atom_id res chain seq x y z
N MET A 1 -7.06 13.91 -11.34
CA MET A 1 -6.87 14.55 -10.02
C MET A 1 -8.14 14.58 -9.16
N PHE A 2 -9.25 15.08 -9.65
CA PHE A 2 -10.53 15.07 -8.89
C PHE A 2 -11.01 13.64 -8.56
N LEU A 3 -10.92 12.72 -9.51
CA LEU A 3 -11.32 11.32 -9.34
C LEU A 3 -10.48 10.60 -8.30
N GLU A 4 -9.19 10.88 -8.19
CA GLU A 4 -8.27 10.24 -7.25
C GLU A 4 -8.55 10.70 -5.81
N PHE A 5 -8.80 12.00 -5.61
CA PHE A 5 -9.28 12.48 -4.32
C PHE A 5 -10.64 11.86 -3.97
N PHE A 6 -11.54 11.76 -4.93
CA PHE A 6 -12.87 11.19 -4.75
C PHE A 6 -12.80 9.70 -4.40
N TYR A 7 -11.90 8.95 -5.05
CA TYR A 7 -11.64 7.54 -4.76
C TYR A 7 -11.24 7.31 -3.29
N LEU A 8 -10.40 8.20 -2.74
CA LEU A 8 -10.00 8.12 -1.33
C LEU A 8 -11.06 8.67 -0.37
N LEU A 9 -11.88 9.62 -0.78
CA LEU A 9 -12.79 10.34 0.10
C LEU A 9 -14.15 9.63 0.26
N ILE A 10 -14.69 9.00 -0.80
CA ILE A 10 -16.00 8.31 -0.73
C ILE A 10 -16.06 7.26 0.36
N PRO A 11 -15.10 6.32 0.49
CA PRO A 11 -15.14 5.33 1.57
C PRO A 11 -15.12 5.96 2.96
N ILE A 12 -14.41 7.09 3.13
CA ILE A 12 -14.40 7.85 4.39
C ILE A 12 -15.80 8.43 4.67
N PHE A 13 -16.47 8.98 3.66
CA PHE A 13 -17.84 9.48 3.83
C PHE A 13 -18.80 8.37 4.21
N ILE A 14 -18.66 7.18 3.62
CA ILE A 14 -19.47 6.01 3.99
C ILE A 14 -19.21 5.64 5.45
N PHE A 15 -17.94 5.61 5.89
CA PHE A 15 -17.60 5.35 7.29
C PHE A 15 -18.23 6.38 8.22
N LEU A 16 -18.07 7.68 7.96
CA LEU A 16 -18.64 8.76 8.77
C LEU A 16 -20.18 8.68 8.83
N THR A 17 -20.84 8.24 7.75
CA THR A 17 -22.30 8.16 7.67
C THR A 17 -22.86 6.97 8.42
N PHE A 18 -22.24 5.81 8.27
CA PHE A 18 -22.85 4.55 8.70
C PHE A 18 -22.30 4.00 10.01
N PHE A 19 -21.06 4.36 10.39
CA PHE A 19 -20.44 3.90 11.63
C PHE A 19 -20.64 4.87 12.80
N LEU A 20 -20.84 6.16 12.53
CA LEU A 20 -20.89 7.19 13.56
C LEU A 20 -22.31 7.68 13.83
N LYS A 21 -22.53 8.21 15.03
CA LYS A 21 -23.77 8.91 15.42
C LYS A 21 -24.04 10.08 14.47
N SER A 22 -25.31 10.36 14.21
CA SER A 22 -25.77 11.30 13.16
C SER A 22 -25.21 12.71 13.26
N TYR A 23 -24.87 13.19 14.46
CA TYR A 23 -24.30 14.53 14.62
C TYR A 23 -22.90 14.71 14.01
N PHE A 24 -22.17 13.59 13.74
CA PHE A 24 -20.90 13.62 13.02
C PHE A 24 -21.05 13.85 11.51
N LEU A 25 -22.27 13.82 10.97
CA LEU A 25 -22.51 14.14 9.54
C LEU A 25 -22.04 15.57 9.16
N ILE A 26 -21.96 16.46 10.16
CA ILE A 26 -21.38 17.80 9.94
C ILE A 26 -19.95 17.73 9.39
N PHE A 27 -19.18 16.70 9.77
CA PHE A 27 -17.80 16.51 9.26
C PHE A 27 -17.77 16.23 7.77
N ILE A 28 -18.78 15.55 7.23
CA ILE A 28 -18.92 15.36 5.79
C ILE A 28 -19.08 16.71 5.08
N GLY A 29 -19.95 17.58 5.61
CA GLY A 29 -20.12 18.93 5.08
C GLY A 29 -18.82 19.75 5.09
N VAL A 30 -18.05 19.66 6.19
CA VAL A 30 -16.74 20.31 6.31
C VAL A 30 -15.75 19.79 5.27
N LEU A 31 -15.66 18.46 5.09
CA LEU A 31 -14.77 17.85 4.11
C LEU A 31 -15.21 18.21 2.69
N ILE A 32 -16.50 18.18 2.38
CA ILE A 32 -17.04 18.62 1.09
C ILE A 32 -16.61 20.07 0.82
N TYR A 33 -16.80 20.98 1.76
CA TYR A 33 -16.40 22.39 1.61
C TYR A 33 -14.88 22.51 1.33
N VAL A 34 -14.03 21.76 2.02
CA VAL A 34 -12.58 21.78 1.82
C VAL A 34 -12.20 21.28 0.43
N PHE A 35 -12.81 20.19 -0.04
CA PHE A 35 -12.43 19.55 -1.31
C PHE A 35 -13.09 20.20 -2.54
N PHE A 36 -14.31 20.70 -2.41
CA PHE A 36 -15.06 21.25 -3.54
C PHE A 36 -15.08 22.78 -3.55
N GLY A 37 -15.02 23.43 -2.40
CA GLY A 37 -14.98 24.89 -2.27
C GLY A 37 -13.66 25.52 -2.72
N ARG A 38 -12.61 24.73 -2.89
CA ARG A 38 -11.31 25.17 -3.40
C ARG A 38 -11.01 24.49 -4.72
N LYS A 39 -10.76 25.28 -5.74
CA LYS A 39 -10.24 24.76 -7.00
C LYS A 39 -8.84 24.21 -6.74
N PHE A 40 -8.71 22.89 -6.63
CA PHE A 40 -7.44 22.20 -6.81
C PHE A 40 -7.05 22.38 -8.29
N SER A 41 -6.66 23.63 -8.63
CA SER A 41 -6.31 24.00 -10.00
C SER A 41 -4.92 23.49 -10.30
N ASP A 42 -4.84 22.54 -11.19
CA ASP A 42 -3.58 22.14 -11.80
C ASP A 42 -3.71 22.20 -13.33
N ASN A 43 -2.58 22.47 -13.97
CA ASN A 43 -2.46 22.31 -15.41
C ASN A 43 -2.84 20.88 -15.78
N ASN A 44 -4.03 20.70 -16.32
CA ASN A 44 -4.54 19.39 -16.69
C ASN A 44 -3.59 18.75 -17.72
N PHE A 45 -2.88 17.71 -17.30
CA PHE A 45 -2.17 16.85 -18.22
C PHE A 45 -3.21 16.19 -19.12
N LYS A 46 -3.29 16.61 -20.37
CA LYS A 46 -4.18 16.03 -21.35
C LYS A 46 -3.46 14.89 -22.05
N LEU A 47 -3.82 13.68 -21.69
CA LEU A 47 -3.32 12.48 -22.34
C LEU A 47 -4.24 12.12 -23.51
N TYR A 48 -3.84 12.44 -24.73
CA TYR A 48 -4.57 12.06 -25.93
C TYR A 48 -4.22 10.63 -26.35
N LEU A 49 -5.01 9.65 -25.90
CA LEU A 49 -4.83 8.24 -26.24
C LEU A 49 -5.64 7.87 -27.49
N LYS A 50 -5.03 7.05 -28.35
CA LYS A 50 -5.78 6.33 -29.38
C LYS A 50 -6.56 5.18 -28.70
N LYS A 51 -7.71 4.80 -29.26
CA LYS A 51 -8.54 3.68 -28.76
C LYS A 51 -7.72 2.40 -28.54
N THR A 52 -6.80 2.10 -29.44
CA THR A 52 -5.90 0.92 -29.33
C THR A 52 -5.02 0.97 -28.06
N HIS A 53 -4.44 2.11 -27.71
CA HIS A 53 -3.62 2.22 -26.49
C HIS A 53 -4.47 2.03 -25.22
N ILE A 54 -5.69 2.58 -25.22
CA ILE A 54 -6.63 2.41 -24.12
C ILE A 54 -6.96 0.92 -23.95
N ILE A 55 -7.30 0.22 -25.03
CA ILE A 55 -7.61 -1.21 -24.99
C ILE A 55 -6.40 -2.00 -24.49
N THR A 56 -5.20 -1.77 -25.06
CA THR A 56 -3.98 -2.50 -24.64
C THR A 56 -3.68 -2.32 -23.17
N LEU A 57 -3.69 -1.08 -22.66
CA LEU A 57 -3.40 -0.80 -21.26
C LEU A 57 -4.45 -1.42 -20.32
N ASN A 58 -5.71 -1.27 -20.66
CA ASN A 58 -6.79 -1.89 -19.89
C ASN A 58 -6.66 -3.41 -19.87
N SER A 59 -6.34 -4.03 -21.01
CA SER A 59 -6.14 -5.49 -21.06
C SER A 59 -4.97 -5.94 -20.19
N ILE A 60 -3.84 -5.21 -20.19
CA ILE A 60 -2.68 -5.53 -19.36
C ILE A 60 -3.05 -5.44 -17.87
N ILE A 61 -3.69 -4.35 -17.44
CA ILE A 61 -4.08 -4.15 -16.03
C ILE A 61 -5.13 -5.19 -15.61
N LEU A 62 -6.11 -5.50 -16.47
CA LEU A 62 -7.12 -6.52 -16.17
C LEU A 62 -6.52 -7.91 -16.04
N LEU A 63 -5.65 -8.33 -16.96
CA LEU A 63 -4.98 -9.64 -16.92
C LEU A 63 -4.09 -9.74 -15.68
N PHE A 64 -3.37 -8.67 -15.35
CA PHE A 64 -2.58 -8.62 -14.13
C PHE A 64 -3.45 -8.79 -12.89
N LEU A 65 -4.51 -8.00 -12.76
CA LEU A 65 -5.41 -8.08 -11.60
C LEU A 65 -6.10 -9.45 -11.52
N PHE A 66 -6.50 -10.01 -12.65
CA PHE A 66 -7.06 -11.36 -12.71
C PHE A 66 -6.06 -12.40 -12.18
N SER A 67 -4.79 -12.29 -12.56
CA SER A 67 -3.73 -13.21 -12.14
C SER A 67 -3.39 -13.16 -10.65
N THR A 68 -3.75 -12.09 -9.94
CA THR A 68 -3.57 -11.98 -8.48
C THR A 68 -4.58 -12.79 -7.68
N GLY A 69 -5.58 -13.37 -8.31
CA GLY A 69 -6.71 -14.06 -7.64
C GLY A 69 -7.73 -13.12 -7.01
N HIS A 70 -7.61 -11.82 -7.26
CA HIS A 70 -8.56 -10.83 -6.77
C HIS A 70 -9.96 -11.07 -7.34
N GLY A 71 -10.98 -10.91 -6.50
CA GLY A 71 -12.37 -11.22 -6.87
C GLY A 71 -12.70 -12.72 -6.89
N GLY A 72 -11.76 -13.59 -6.53
CA GLY A 72 -11.98 -15.03 -6.43
C GLY A 72 -12.15 -15.75 -7.78
N PHE A 73 -11.80 -15.11 -8.89
CA PHE A 73 -11.93 -15.69 -10.22
C PHE A 73 -10.92 -16.81 -10.51
N ILE A 74 -9.78 -16.78 -9.84
CA ILE A 74 -8.79 -17.86 -9.83
C ILE A 74 -8.33 -18.10 -8.40
N SER A 75 -7.82 -19.31 -8.13
CA SER A 75 -7.24 -19.60 -6.82
C SER A 75 -6.01 -18.75 -6.60
N ALA A 76 -6.06 -17.97 -5.53
CA ALA A 76 -4.95 -17.10 -5.18
C ALA A 76 -3.89 -17.85 -4.40
N SER A 77 -2.66 -17.49 -4.63
CA SER A 77 -1.53 -17.96 -3.85
C SER A 77 -1.23 -17.05 -2.64
N GLY A 78 -1.97 -15.96 -2.49
CA GLY A 78 -1.78 -14.99 -1.42
C GLY A 78 -2.28 -15.49 -0.06
N ILE A 79 -1.41 -15.44 0.96
CA ILE A 79 -1.71 -15.91 2.32
C ILE A 79 -2.81 -15.06 2.98
N ASP A 80 -2.85 -13.76 2.67
CA ASP A 80 -3.77 -12.81 3.31
C ASP A 80 -5.15 -12.75 2.63
N ILE A 81 -5.32 -13.30 1.43
CA ILE A 81 -6.58 -13.20 0.67
C ILE A 81 -7.77 -13.80 1.41
N PRO A 82 -7.68 -15.00 2.03
CA PRO A 82 -8.79 -15.56 2.78
C PRO A 82 -9.29 -14.62 3.89
N TRP A 83 -8.37 -14.00 4.63
CA TRP A 83 -8.71 -13.03 5.67
C TRP A 83 -9.38 -11.77 5.11
N ARG A 84 -8.90 -11.26 3.97
CA ARG A 84 -9.49 -10.10 3.29
C ARG A 84 -10.90 -10.41 2.81
N ASN A 85 -11.10 -11.60 2.26
CA ASN A 85 -12.40 -12.05 1.81
C ASN A 85 -13.37 -12.23 2.99
N ALA A 86 -12.92 -12.80 4.10
CA ALA A 86 -13.74 -12.96 5.30
C ALA A 86 -14.21 -11.61 5.88
N ILE A 87 -13.31 -10.61 5.98
CA ILE A 87 -13.66 -9.25 6.39
C ILE A 87 -14.70 -8.65 5.45
N TYR A 88 -14.51 -8.81 4.15
CA TYR A 88 -15.43 -8.29 3.14
C TYR A 88 -16.81 -8.94 3.22
N GLN A 89 -16.86 -10.25 3.46
CA GLN A 89 -18.12 -10.98 3.69
C GLN A 89 -18.86 -10.51 4.95
N ASP A 90 -18.13 -10.26 6.03
CA ASP A 90 -18.75 -9.73 7.25
C ASP A 90 -19.32 -8.32 7.00
N LEU A 91 -18.64 -7.46 6.25
CA LEU A 91 -19.15 -6.16 5.86
C LEU A 91 -20.40 -6.23 4.96
N ILE A 92 -20.60 -7.33 4.24
CA ILE A 92 -21.79 -7.56 3.42
C ILE A 92 -22.96 -8.15 4.25
N LYS A 93 -22.66 -9.02 5.20
CA LYS A 93 -23.67 -9.82 5.91
C LYS A 93 -24.21 -9.14 7.17
N TYR A 94 -23.40 -8.31 7.82
CA TYR A 94 -23.76 -7.67 9.10
C TYR A 94 -24.06 -6.18 8.96
N PRO A 95 -24.92 -5.62 9.82
CA PRO A 95 -25.10 -4.18 9.91
C PRO A 95 -23.81 -3.48 10.37
N TRP A 96 -23.66 -2.22 9.98
CA TRP A 96 -22.50 -1.41 10.37
C TRP A 96 -22.80 -0.51 11.58
N PRO A 97 -21.89 -0.43 12.56
CA PRO A 97 -20.62 -1.16 12.70
C PRO A 97 -20.83 -2.67 12.94
N VAL A 98 -19.93 -3.51 12.42
CA VAL A 98 -20.03 -4.98 12.56
C VAL A 98 -19.70 -5.38 14.00
N ILE A 99 -20.66 -6.04 14.66
CA ILE A 99 -20.55 -6.53 16.04
C ILE A 99 -20.78 -8.04 16.05
N TYR A 100 -19.93 -8.77 16.77
CA TYR A 100 -20.00 -10.20 16.98
C TYR A 100 -20.53 -10.47 18.39
N GLU A 101 -21.84 -10.67 18.54
CA GLU A 101 -22.49 -10.84 19.84
C GLU A 101 -21.97 -12.06 20.62
N TYR A 102 -21.61 -13.14 19.91
CA TYR A 102 -21.12 -14.38 20.53
C TYR A 102 -19.76 -14.24 21.22
N SER A 103 -18.93 -13.28 20.82
CA SER A 103 -17.58 -13.02 21.35
C SER A 103 -17.46 -11.68 22.07
N ASP A 104 -18.57 -10.94 22.20
CA ASP A 104 -18.61 -9.56 22.74
C ASP A 104 -17.51 -8.68 22.14
N SER A 105 -17.30 -8.79 20.82
CA SER A 105 -16.29 -8.09 20.09
C SER A 105 -16.85 -7.36 18.87
N ALA A 106 -16.10 -6.44 18.31
CA ALA A 106 -16.46 -5.73 17.09
C ALA A 106 -15.32 -5.79 16.08
N LEU A 107 -15.66 -5.70 14.79
CA LEU A 107 -14.69 -5.64 13.72
C LEU A 107 -13.93 -4.29 13.77
N VAL A 108 -12.64 -4.34 14.05
CA VAL A 108 -11.74 -3.17 14.02
C VAL A 108 -10.52 -3.47 13.19
N TYR A 109 -10.53 -3.01 11.95
CA TYR A 109 -9.44 -3.19 11.00
C TYR A 109 -9.44 -2.08 9.93
N TYR A 110 -8.56 -2.12 8.98
CA TYR A 110 -8.45 -1.17 7.85
C TYR A 110 -9.57 -1.38 6.83
N ILE A 111 -10.82 -1.35 7.30
CA ILE A 111 -12.02 -1.73 6.53
C ILE A 111 -12.45 -0.71 5.48
N THR A 112 -11.94 0.51 5.56
CA THR A 112 -12.41 1.65 4.75
C THR A 112 -12.43 1.35 3.25
N TYR A 113 -11.47 0.58 2.75
CA TYR A 113 -11.40 0.21 1.34
C TYR A 113 -12.62 -0.54 0.83
N TRP A 114 -13.15 -1.46 1.63
CA TRP A 114 -14.27 -2.33 1.26
C TRP A 114 -15.64 -1.69 1.41
N LEU A 115 -15.72 -0.52 2.04
CA LEU A 115 -17.03 0.10 2.32
C LEU A 115 -17.78 0.52 1.06
N VAL A 116 -17.08 0.93 -0.02
CA VAL A 116 -17.73 1.24 -1.30
C VAL A 116 -18.31 -0.02 -1.95
N PRO A 117 -17.53 -1.07 -2.22
CA PRO A 117 -18.08 -2.27 -2.83
C PRO A 117 -19.15 -2.97 -1.95
N ALA A 118 -18.98 -2.99 -0.62
CA ALA A 118 -20.00 -3.53 0.29
C ALA A 118 -21.27 -2.66 0.29
N GLY A 119 -21.13 -1.33 0.29
CA GLY A 119 -22.27 -0.41 0.21
C GLY A 119 -23.06 -0.55 -1.09
N ILE A 120 -22.38 -0.69 -2.23
CA ILE A 120 -23.04 -0.94 -3.52
C ILE A 120 -23.83 -2.24 -3.48
N PHE A 121 -23.32 -3.28 -2.83
CA PHE A 121 -24.04 -4.54 -2.65
C PHE A 121 -25.37 -4.35 -1.91
N PHE A 122 -25.41 -3.57 -0.84
CA PHE A 122 -26.63 -3.29 -0.09
C PHE A 122 -27.74 -2.63 -0.93
N PHE A 123 -27.35 -1.77 -1.87
CA PHE A 123 -28.30 -1.06 -2.73
C PHE A 123 -28.81 -1.90 -3.91
N PHE A 124 -28.03 -2.81 -4.45
CA PHE A 124 -28.34 -3.48 -5.72
C PHE A 124 -28.57 -4.98 -5.63
N PHE A 125 -28.40 -5.64 -4.48
CA PHE A 125 -28.70 -7.06 -4.23
C PHE A 125 -28.13 -8.04 -5.28
N PHE A 126 -26.90 -7.85 -5.72
CA PHE A 126 -26.29 -8.67 -6.78
C PHE A 126 -25.98 -10.11 -6.41
N GLY A 127 -26.32 -10.56 -5.20
CA GLY A 127 -25.86 -11.85 -4.68
C GLY A 127 -24.35 -11.87 -4.36
N GLU A 128 -23.90 -12.94 -3.74
CA GLU A 128 -22.52 -13.06 -3.26
C GLU A 128 -21.49 -12.92 -4.37
N THR A 129 -21.70 -13.60 -5.52
CA THR A 129 -20.83 -13.49 -6.70
C THR A 129 -20.74 -12.06 -7.22
N GLY A 130 -21.88 -11.36 -7.27
CA GLY A 130 -21.93 -9.97 -7.72
C GLY A 130 -21.11 -9.03 -6.83
N SER A 131 -21.05 -9.28 -5.52
CA SER A 131 -20.26 -8.49 -4.59
C SER A 131 -18.77 -8.53 -4.91
N TYR A 132 -18.23 -9.70 -5.28
CA TYR A 132 -16.83 -9.84 -5.68
C TYR A 132 -16.51 -9.20 -7.03
N ILE A 133 -17.48 -9.19 -7.96
CA ILE A 133 -17.34 -8.45 -9.22
C ILE A 133 -17.23 -6.94 -8.94
N VAL A 134 -18.03 -6.41 -8.02
CA VAL A 134 -17.95 -5.00 -7.63
C VAL A 134 -16.62 -4.69 -6.94
N LEU A 135 -16.13 -5.57 -6.06
CA LEU A 135 -14.82 -5.43 -5.43
C LEU A 135 -13.70 -5.43 -6.49
N PHE A 136 -13.76 -6.36 -7.45
CA PHE A 136 -12.81 -6.41 -8.57
C PHE A 136 -12.83 -5.11 -9.37
N ALA A 137 -14.01 -4.60 -9.73
CA ALA A 137 -14.16 -3.36 -10.47
C ALA A 137 -13.62 -2.14 -9.70
N TRP A 138 -13.87 -2.08 -8.38
CA TRP A 138 -13.33 -1.04 -7.51
C TRP A 138 -11.80 -1.07 -7.45
N THR A 139 -11.21 -2.25 -7.34
CA THR A 139 -9.76 -2.42 -7.31
C THR A 139 -9.13 -2.11 -8.67
N TYR A 140 -9.78 -2.53 -9.76
CA TYR A 140 -9.37 -2.18 -11.11
C TYR A 140 -9.38 -0.66 -11.35
N LEU A 141 -10.43 0.03 -10.90
CA LEU A 141 -10.50 1.49 -10.97
C LEU A 141 -9.35 2.12 -10.18
N GLY A 142 -9.11 1.68 -8.95
CA GLY A 142 -8.03 2.21 -8.10
C GLY A 142 -6.65 2.01 -8.72
N LEU A 143 -6.36 0.82 -9.25
CA LEU A 143 -5.09 0.51 -9.90
C LEU A 143 -4.90 1.33 -11.19
N THR A 144 -5.98 1.54 -11.95
CA THR A 144 -5.97 2.39 -13.15
C THR A 144 -5.71 3.86 -12.79
N LEU A 145 -6.37 4.39 -11.76
CA LEU A 145 -6.13 5.76 -11.29
C LEU A 145 -4.70 5.94 -10.79
N PHE A 146 -4.17 4.97 -10.07
CA PHE A 146 -2.78 4.98 -9.63
C PHE A 146 -1.83 5.05 -10.83
N PHE A 147 -2.01 4.20 -11.84
CA PHE A 147 -1.21 4.22 -13.07
C PHE A 147 -1.33 5.55 -13.83
N LEU A 148 -2.53 6.11 -13.95
CA LEU A 148 -2.73 7.40 -14.61
C LEU A 148 -2.04 8.55 -13.87
N LEU A 149 -2.00 8.52 -12.54
CA LEU A 149 -1.23 9.48 -11.75
C LEU A 149 0.28 9.34 -11.99
N ILE A 150 0.80 8.12 -12.13
CA ILE A 150 2.21 7.88 -12.53
C ILE A 150 2.48 8.54 -13.88
N CYS A 151 1.60 8.31 -14.86
CA CYS A 151 1.74 8.91 -16.20
C CYS A 151 1.69 10.44 -16.16
N ASP A 152 0.81 11.01 -15.35
CA ASP A 152 0.71 12.46 -15.19
C ASP A 152 1.95 13.04 -14.49
N TYR A 153 2.42 12.42 -13.42
CA TYR A 153 3.61 12.87 -12.68
C TYR A 153 4.88 12.85 -13.55
N LEU A 154 5.08 11.77 -14.30
CA LEU A 154 6.26 11.58 -15.16
C LEU A 154 6.10 12.22 -16.55
N LYS A 155 4.94 12.78 -16.88
CA LYS A 155 4.60 13.33 -18.22
C LYS A 155 4.86 12.32 -19.35
N VAL A 156 4.38 11.10 -19.16
CA VAL A 156 4.64 9.95 -20.03
C VAL A 156 4.06 10.17 -21.44
N LYS A 157 4.86 9.92 -22.46
CA LYS A 157 4.43 9.96 -23.88
C LYS A 157 3.69 8.68 -24.27
N LYS A 158 2.86 8.71 -25.31
CA LYS A 158 2.07 7.55 -25.75
C LYS A 158 2.87 6.29 -25.99
N ASN A 159 4.02 6.39 -26.67
CA ASN A 159 4.90 5.28 -27.00
C ASN A 159 5.66 4.71 -25.78
N GLN A 160 5.64 5.40 -24.64
CA GLN A 160 6.29 5.00 -23.40
C GLN A 160 5.32 4.32 -22.42
N MET A 161 4.01 4.45 -22.64
CA MET A 161 2.99 4.03 -21.65
C MET A 161 3.02 2.54 -21.33
N VAL A 162 3.21 1.70 -22.33
CA VAL A 162 3.26 0.24 -22.13
C VAL A 162 4.46 -0.13 -21.25
N VAL A 163 5.63 0.46 -21.51
CA VAL A 163 6.84 0.22 -20.71
C VAL A 163 6.65 0.69 -19.28
N VAL A 164 6.10 1.89 -19.07
CA VAL A 164 5.79 2.41 -17.73
C VAL A 164 4.77 1.52 -17.02
N CYS A 165 3.74 1.04 -17.73
CA CYS A 165 2.76 0.12 -17.19
C CYS A 165 3.39 -1.21 -16.76
N LEU A 166 4.26 -1.78 -17.57
CA LEU A 166 4.97 -3.02 -17.24
C LEU A 166 5.91 -2.82 -16.04
N ILE A 167 6.69 -1.72 -16.00
CA ILE A 167 7.53 -1.43 -14.83
C ILE A 167 6.67 -1.27 -13.57
N PHE A 168 5.53 -0.59 -13.65
CA PHE A 168 4.61 -0.42 -12.52
C PHE A 168 4.08 -1.76 -12.00
N LEU A 169 3.54 -2.58 -12.88
CA LEU A 169 2.89 -3.84 -12.48
C LEU A 169 3.90 -4.89 -12.02
N PHE A 170 5.10 -4.91 -12.61
CA PHE A 170 6.16 -5.87 -12.30
C PHE A 170 7.26 -5.28 -11.41
N TRP A 171 6.99 -4.15 -10.72
CA TRP A 171 7.93 -3.52 -9.82
C TRP A 171 8.30 -4.41 -8.64
N SER A 172 9.61 -4.59 -8.43
CA SER A 172 10.18 -5.46 -7.40
C SER A 172 11.61 -5.04 -7.04
N GLY A 173 12.12 -5.57 -5.92
CA GLY A 173 13.56 -5.68 -5.70
C GLY A 173 14.17 -6.84 -6.50
N LEU A 174 15.49 -6.95 -6.47
CA LEU A 174 16.23 -8.04 -7.15
C LEU A 174 16.25 -9.31 -6.28
N ASN A 175 15.09 -9.77 -5.84
CA ASN A 175 14.95 -10.86 -4.86
C ASN A 175 15.63 -12.16 -5.30
N ILE A 176 15.53 -12.50 -6.60
CA ILE A 176 16.21 -13.66 -7.19
C ILE A 176 17.71 -13.63 -6.98
N LEU A 177 18.35 -12.46 -7.18
CA LEU A 177 19.77 -12.31 -6.94
C LEU A 177 20.12 -12.57 -5.48
N GLY A 178 19.30 -12.06 -4.56
CA GLY A 178 19.45 -12.32 -3.14
C GLY A 178 19.33 -13.79 -2.78
N MET A 179 18.37 -14.53 -3.39
CA MET A 179 18.25 -15.98 -3.18
C MET A 179 19.46 -16.75 -3.70
N LEU A 180 19.95 -16.40 -4.87
CA LEU A 180 21.15 -16.99 -5.41
C LEU A 180 22.35 -16.77 -4.48
N LEU A 181 22.57 -15.54 -4.05
CA LEU A 181 23.64 -15.21 -3.12
C LEU A 181 23.49 -15.96 -1.80
N LYS A 182 22.29 -15.99 -1.21
CA LYS A 182 22.02 -16.76 0.00
C LYS A 182 22.35 -18.25 -0.16
N SER A 183 21.96 -18.85 -1.28
CA SER A 183 22.25 -20.27 -1.57
C SER A 183 23.74 -20.54 -1.68
N ILE A 184 24.50 -19.65 -2.32
CA ILE A 184 25.96 -19.74 -2.43
C ILE A 184 26.60 -19.66 -1.03
N PHE A 185 26.23 -18.68 -0.20
CA PHE A 185 26.78 -18.50 1.13
C PHE A 185 26.41 -19.64 2.08
N ALA A 186 25.17 -20.14 2.00
CA ALA A 186 24.71 -21.25 2.81
C ALA A 186 25.17 -22.63 2.29
N LYS A 187 25.88 -22.70 1.17
CA LYS A 187 26.26 -23.94 0.47
C LYS A 187 25.08 -24.88 0.24
N THR A 188 23.90 -24.32 0.04
CA THR A 188 22.68 -25.07 -0.26
C THR A 188 22.43 -25.07 -1.77
N ALA A 189 21.84 -26.16 -2.29
CA ALA A 189 21.43 -26.18 -3.68
C ALA A 189 20.44 -25.04 -3.95
N PHE A 190 20.66 -24.31 -5.04
CA PHE A 190 19.68 -23.34 -5.53
C PHE A 190 18.46 -24.12 -6.04
N GLN A 191 17.47 -24.26 -5.19
CA GLN A 191 16.21 -24.89 -5.56
C GLN A 191 15.26 -23.81 -6.05
N ILE A 192 14.93 -23.89 -7.33
CA ILE A 192 13.77 -23.22 -7.91
C ILE A 192 12.53 -24.05 -7.51
N ASP A 193 12.20 -24.03 -6.23
CA ASP A 193 10.92 -24.52 -5.80
C ASP A 193 9.89 -23.41 -6.01
N ALA A 194 8.89 -23.67 -6.85
CA ALA A 194 7.82 -22.74 -7.14
C ALA A 194 7.07 -22.31 -5.86
N TYR A 195 7.11 -23.11 -4.81
CA TYR A 195 6.59 -22.77 -3.47
C TYR A 195 7.48 -21.78 -2.71
N ASN A 196 8.80 -21.87 -2.80
CA ASN A 196 9.74 -21.03 -2.06
C ASN A 196 10.10 -19.73 -2.78
N TRP A 197 9.89 -19.64 -4.06
CA TRP A 197 9.99 -18.38 -4.81
C TRP A 197 8.97 -17.36 -4.40
N PHE A 198 7.91 -17.85 -3.80
CA PHE A 198 6.84 -17.10 -3.20
C PHE A 198 7.28 -16.27 -2.05
N ASN A 199 8.22 -16.80 -1.31
CA ASN A 199 8.73 -16.10 -0.18
C ASN A 199 9.63 -14.99 -0.70
N THR A 200 8.99 -13.86 -0.98
CA THR A 200 9.64 -12.55 -0.86
C THR A 200 10.36 -12.43 0.48
N TRP A 201 10.11 -13.36 1.37
CA TRP A 201 10.76 -13.63 2.66
C TRP A 201 12.17 -14.22 2.51
N LEU A 202 12.90 -13.74 1.53
CA LEU A 202 14.28 -14.10 1.25
C LEU A 202 15.19 -14.07 2.45
N PHE A 203 14.83 -13.23 3.38
CA PHE A 203 15.56 -12.94 4.59
C PHE A 203 14.80 -13.38 5.85
N ALA A 204 13.85 -14.32 5.70
CA ALA A 204 13.33 -15.03 6.86
C ALA A 204 14.48 -15.80 7.51
N GLY A 205 15.07 -15.20 8.50
CA GLY A 205 16.21 -15.76 9.25
C GLY A 205 15.82 -16.77 10.30
N GLY A 206 14.64 -17.43 10.19
CA GLY A 206 14.11 -18.30 11.23
C GLY A 206 13.48 -17.52 12.39
N GLU A 207 12.96 -18.25 13.36
CA GLU A 207 12.45 -17.69 14.62
C GLU A 207 13.57 -17.64 15.66
N TYR A 208 13.71 -16.50 16.31
CA TYR A 208 14.49 -16.39 17.53
C TYR A 208 13.62 -15.88 18.66
N ASN A 209 13.54 -16.64 19.75
CA ASN A 209 12.65 -16.37 20.87
C ASN A 209 11.19 -16.09 20.44
N GLY A 210 10.70 -16.81 19.42
CA GLY A 210 9.37 -16.63 18.86
C GLY A 210 9.22 -15.41 17.94
N TYR A 211 10.31 -14.79 17.51
CA TYR A 211 10.27 -13.59 16.67
C TYR A 211 10.88 -13.85 15.27
N PRO A 212 10.08 -13.79 14.21
CA PRO A 212 10.59 -13.94 12.85
C PRO A 212 11.49 -12.76 12.47
N LEU A 213 12.65 -13.07 11.90
CA LEU A 213 13.62 -12.11 11.37
C LEU A 213 13.39 -11.90 9.89
N ASN A 214 12.37 -11.13 9.56
CA ASN A 214 11.95 -10.98 8.20
C ASN A 214 12.19 -9.54 7.71
N TYR A 215 13.05 -9.39 6.70
CA TYR A 215 13.22 -8.15 5.97
C TYR A 215 12.70 -8.34 4.56
N PHE A 216 11.64 -7.66 4.17
CA PHE A 216 11.20 -7.64 2.80
C PHE A 216 10.35 -6.43 2.46
N ILE A 217 10.32 -6.07 1.20
CA ILE A 217 9.39 -5.10 0.61
C ILE A 217 8.56 -5.86 -0.42
N ARG A 218 7.27 -5.64 -0.42
CA ARG A 218 6.34 -6.32 -1.34
C ARG A 218 6.62 -5.91 -2.79
N THR A 219 6.56 -6.87 -3.71
CA THR A 219 6.41 -6.56 -5.14
C THR A 219 5.05 -5.93 -5.39
N THR A 220 4.85 -5.25 -6.52
CA THR A 220 3.51 -4.76 -6.87
C THR A 220 2.51 -5.91 -6.95
N PHE A 221 2.90 -7.07 -7.50
CA PHE A 221 2.03 -8.24 -7.55
C PHE A 221 1.61 -8.72 -6.16
N ASP A 222 2.57 -8.90 -5.25
CA ASP A 222 2.31 -9.33 -3.88
C ASP A 222 1.47 -8.29 -3.11
N ALA A 223 1.74 -7.02 -3.30
CA ALA A 223 0.97 -5.93 -2.68
C ALA A 223 -0.49 -5.90 -3.16
N VAL A 224 -0.73 -6.07 -4.47
CA VAL A 224 -2.08 -6.13 -5.04
C VAL A 224 -2.78 -7.44 -4.67
N SER A 225 -2.04 -8.55 -4.53
CA SER A 225 -2.62 -9.83 -4.10
C SER A 225 -3.03 -9.81 -2.62
N ASN A 226 -2.14 -9.39 -1.72
CA ASN A 226 -2.32 -9.57 -0.27
C ASN A 226 -2.83 -8.33 0.47
N VAL A 227 -2.45 -7.13 0.04
CA VAL A 227 -2.72 -5.86 0.75
C VAL A 227 -3.19 -4.74 -0.16
N TYR A 228 -3.96 -5.09 -1.19
CA TYR A 228 -4.51 -4.13 -2.17
C TYR A 228 -5.26 -2.96 -1.52
N ASN A 229 -5.97 -3.25 -0.43
CA ASN A 229 -6.72 -2.29 0.36
C ASN A 229 -5.84 -1.21 1.01
N GLN A 230 -4.54 -1.47 1.16
CA GLN A 230 -3.54 -0.54 1.67
C GLN A 230 -2.69 0.04 0.54
N PHE A 231 -2.16 -0.82 -0.35
CA PHE A 231 -1.22 -0.44 -1.40
C PHE A 231 -1.78 0.61 -2.37
N ILE A 232 -2.99 0.42 -2.86
CA ILE A 232 -3.60 1.34 -3.82
C ILE A 232 -3.83 2.73 -3.21
N PRO A 233 -4.46 2.87 -2.02
CA PRO A 233 -4.61 4.17 -1.37
C PRO A 233 -3.28 4.84 -1.01
N VAL A 234 -2.29 4.08 -0.51
CA VAL A 234 -0.95 4.61 -0.24
C VAL A 234 -0.29 5.13 -1.52
N GLY A 235 -0.41 4.38 -2.62
CA GLY A 235 0.15 4.78 -3.91
C GLY A 235 -0.48 6.05 -4.46
N ILE A 236 -1.82 6.13 -4.46
CA ILE A 236 -2.55 7.32 -4.87
C ILE A 236 -2.17 8.51 -3.97
N GLY A 237 -2.16 8.33 -2.64
CA GLY A 237 -1.79 9.36 -1.69
C GLY A 237 -0.35 9.85 -1.87
N THR A 238 0.60 8.93 -2.13
CA THR A 238 2.00 9.26 -2.42
C THR A 238 2.12 10.12 -3.67
N LEU A 239 1.44 9.77 -4.76
CA LEU A 239 1.48 10.55 -6.00
C LEU A 239 0.77 11.90 -5.86
N LEU A 240 -0.34 11.97 -5.13
CA LEU A 240 -0.97 13.24 -4.79
C LEU A 240 -0.02 14.11 -3.97
N PHE A 241 0.66 13.55 -2.97
CA PHE A 241 1.69 14.27 -2.22
C PHE A 241 2.81 14.79 -3.13
N LEU A 242 3.38 13.96 -3.99
CA LEU A 242 4.44 14.35 -4.91
C LEU A 242 4.00 15.49 -5.85
N LYS A 243 2.75 15.51 -6.23
CA LYS A 243 2.15 16.57 -7.06
C LYS A 243 1.99 17.88 -6.31
N PHE A 244 1.72 17.79 -5.00
CA PHE A 244 1.55 18.94 -4.10
C PHE A 244 2.72 19.14 -3.13
N LYS A 245 3.88 18.54 -3.37
CA LYS A 245 5.05 18.57 -2.47
C LYS A 245 5.53 19.98 -2.10
N ASP A 246 5.28 20.98 -2.95
CA ASP A 246 5.65 22.38 -2.70
C ASP A 246 4.50 23.17 -2.02
N LYS A 247 3.38 22.50 -1.70
CA LYS A 247 2.18 23.09 -1.11
C LYS A 247 1.90 22.49 0.26
N ILE A 248 2.61 22.95 1.29
CA ILE A 248 2.51 22.48 2.68
C ILE A 248 1.06 22.54 3.20
N GLU A 249 0.26 23.48 2.68
CA GLU A 249 -1.15 23.65 3.04
C GLU A 249 -2.07 22.46 2.73
N TYR A 250 -1.55 21.42 2.07
CA TYR A 250 -2.29 20.20 1.76
C TYR A 250 -1.69 18.92 2.36
N TYR A 251 -0.58 19.02 3.08
CA TYR A 251 0.12 17.84 3.60
C TYR A 251 -0.75 17.01 4.54
N ALA A 252 -1.36 17.65 5.56
CA ALA A 252 -2.22 16.91 6.48
C ALA A 252 -3.45 16.34 5.78
N VAL A 253 -4.07 17.07 4.86
CA VAL A 253 -5.21 16.56 4.06
C VAL A 253 -4.82 15.28 3.34
N ILE A 254 -3.75 15.30 2.55
CA ILE A 254 -3.33 14.15 1.73
C ILE A 254 -2.93 12.97 2.61
N GLY A 255 -2.17 13.22 3.69
CA GLY A 255 -1.76 12.16 4.61
C GLY A 255 -2.96 11.52 5.30
N LEU A 256 -3.87 12.33 5.83
CA LEU A 256 -5.04 11.84 6.56
C LEU A 256 -6.07 11.14 5.67
N LEU A 257 -6.08 11.39 4.36
CA LEU A 257 -6.87 10.57 3.44
C LEU A 257 -6.34 9.14 3.31
N VAL A 258 -5.07 8.89 3.59
CA VAL A 258 -4.46 7.54 3.53
C VAL A 258 -4.61 6.80 4.86
N LEU A 259 -4.61 7.51 5.99
CA LEU A 259 -4.67 6.93 7.34
C LEU A 259 -5.76 5.87 7.52
N PRO A 260 -7.03 6.06 7.08
CA PRO A 260 -8.11 5.09 7.25
C PRO A 260 -7.90 3.76 6.54
N TYR A 261 -7.05 3.73 5.53
CA TYR A 261 -6.76 2.54 4.72
C TYR A 261 -5.51 1.80 5.17
N SER A 262 -4.52 2.53 5.67
CA SER A 262 -3.24 1.96 6.07
C SER A 262 -2.52 2.87 7.04
N PRO A 263 -2.71 2.71 8.35
CA PRO A 263 -1.96 3.49 9.35
C PRO A 263 -0.45 3.36 9.21
N LEU A 264 0.05 2.14 8.93
CA LEU A 264 1.48 1.92 8.72
C LEU A 264 1.98 2.52 7.40
N GLY A 265 1.21 2.42 6.32
CA GLY A 265 1.52 3.09 5.06
C GLY A 265 1.50 4.61 5.17
N PHE A 266 0.59 5.15 6.00
CA PHE A 266 0.56 6.56 6.36
C PHE A 266 1.86 7.00 7.04
N ILE A 267 2.46 6.19 7.92
CA ILE A 267 3.77 6.49 8.55
C ILE A 267 4.84 6.70 7.48
N GLY A 268 4.88 5.84 6.46
CA GLY A 268 5.82 5.99 5.34
C GLY A 268 5.61 7.28 4.54
N LEU A 269 4.36 7.60 4.24
CA LEU A 269 3.99 8.84 3.56
C LEU A 269 4.29 10.08 4.43
N LEU A 270 3.99 10.03 5.73
CA LEU A 270 4.32 11.08 6.68
C LEU A 270 5.83 11.32 6.75
N GLY A 271 6.64 10.26 6.72
CA GLY A 271 8.10 10.37 6.66
C GLY A 271 8.57 11.15 5.42
N LEU A 272 8.00 10.87 4.23
CA LEU A 272 8.29 11.64 3.02
C LEU A 272 7.86 13.12 3.17
N MET A 273 6.69 13.37 3.74
CA MET A 273 6.17 14.72 3.97
C MET A 273 7.07 15.51 4.93
N LEU A 274 7.47 14.90 6.04
CA LEU A 274 8.36 15.54 7.03
C LEU A 274 9.75 15.80 6.44
N GLY A 275 10.29 14.86 5.66
CA GLY A 275 11.55 15.04 4.97
C GLY A 275 11.51 16.20 3.98
N MET A 276 10.47 16.30 3.15
CA MET A 276 10.28 17.42 2.22
C MET A 276 10.02 18.74 2.95
N PHE A 277 9.29 18.71 4.05
CA PHE A 277 9.13 19.88 4.90
C PHE A 277 10.47 20.36 5.47
N ALA A 278 11.29 19.44 5.96
CA ALA A 278 12.62 19.74 6.49
C ALA A 278 13.58 20.32 5.44
N ASP A 279 13.42 19.90 4.18
CA ASP A 279 14.18 20.44 3.05
C ASP A 279 13.78 21.90 2.74
N GLN A 280 12.48 22.19 2.76
CA GLN A 280 11.93 23.47 2.29
C GLN A 280 11.78 24.55 3.37
N TYR A 281 11.65 24.17 4.67
CA TYR A 281 11.22 25.13 5.71
C TYR A 281 12.18 26.32 5.88
N LYS A 282 13.49 26.10 5.74
CA LYS A 282 14.50 27.17 5.88
C LYS A 282 14.33 28.24 4.81
N ASP A 283 14.13 27.83 3.56
CA ASP A 283 13.97 28.75 2.44
C ASP A 283 12.64 29.51 2.54
N ILE A 284 11.58 28.83 2.98
CA ILE A 284 10.28 29.47 3.25
C ILE A 284 10.40 30.50 4.36
N ILE A 285 11.10 30.21 5.45
CA ILE A 285 11.30 31.16 6.55
C ILE A 285 12.16 32.35 6.10
N ARG A 286 13.25 32.08 5.39
CA ARG A 286 14.12 33.16 4.88
C ARG A 286 13.40 34.09 3.90
N GLY A 287 12.56 33.51 3.01
CA GLY A 287 11.84 34.29 2.01
C GLY A 287 10.59 35.00 2.55
N ASN A 288 9.83 34.36 3.45
CA ASN A 288 8.48 34.82 3.82
C ASN A 288 8.22 34.91 5.35
N GLY A 289 9.17 34.46 6.17
CA GLY A 289 9.09 34.50 7.63
C GLY A 289 8.23 33.40 8.28
N TYR A 290 8.35 33.28 9.61
CA TYR A 290 7.66 32.25 10.41
C TYR A 290 6.12 32.35 10.36
N LYS A 291 5.59 33.57 10.31
CA LYS A 291 4.13 33.80 10.28
C LYS A 291 3.50 33.22 9.00
N TYR A 292 4.19 33.35 7.87
CA TYR A 292 3.77 32.76 6.60
C TYR A 292 3.78 31.22 6.66
N LEU A 293 4.87 30.65 7.18
CA LEU A 293 4.97 29.19 7.34
C LEU A 293 3.87 28.66 8.25
N ALA A 294 3.63 29.28 9.42
CA ALA A 294 2.55 28.89 10.31
C ALA A 294 1.19 28.95 9.63
N LYS A 295 0.90 30.00 8.83
CA LYS A 295 -0.35 30.10 8.05
C LYS A 295 -0.49 28.97 7.02
N LYS A 296 0.60 28.47 6.46
CA LYS A 296 0.58 27.34 5.52
C LYS A 296 0.35 26.00 6.23
N VAL A 297 1.05 25.76 7.33
CA VAL A 297 0.91 24.55 8.14
C VAL A 297 -0.51 24.47 8.73
N PHE A 298 -0.96 25.55 9.36
CA PHE A 298 -2.32 25.67 9.92
C PHE A 298 -3.33 26.22 8.90
N SER A 299 -3.22 25.76 7.67
CA SER A 299 -4.21 26.09 6.64
C SER A 299 -5.57 25.49 6.96
N LEU A 300 -6.64 26.10 6.47
CA LEU A 300 -7.99 25.57 6.67
C LEU A 300 -8.14 24.10 6.22
N PRO A 301 -7.62 23.66 5.07
CA PRO A 301 -7.67 22.24 4.70
C PRO A 301 -6.98 21.32 5.71
N ASN A 302 -5.77 21.67 6.15
CA ASN A 302 -5.03 20.86 7.12
C ASN A 302 -5.76 20.78 8.46
N ILE A 303 -6.26 21.92 8.98
CA ILE A 303 -7.04 21.93 10.24
C ILE A 303 -8.31 21.10 10.10
N CYS A 304 -9.09 21.32 9.05
CA CYS A 304 -10.35 20.59 8.86
C CYS A 304 -10.12 19.08 8.78
N ALA A 305 -9.15 18.61 8.00
CA ALA A 305 -8.83 17.18 7.92
C ALA A 305 -8.34 16.65 9.28
N SER A 306 -7.48 17.39 9.97
CA SER A 306 -6.95 16.98 11.29
C SER A 306 -8.04 16.86 12.35
N VAL A 307 -9.03 17.72 12.34
CA VAL A 307 -10.14 17.69 13.33
C VAL A 307 -11.19 16.64 12.96
N THR A 308 -11.42 16.41 11.66
CA THR A 308 -12.50 15.52 11.22
C THR A 308 -12.06 14.06 11.03
N ILE A 309 -10.87 13.81 10.49
CA ILE A 309 -10.43 12.43 10.15
C ILE A 309 -9.60 11.85 11.28
N PHE A 310 -8.57 12.56 11.76
CA PHE A 310 -7.60 12.00 12.68
C PHE A 310 -8.20 11.47 13.99
N PRO A 311 -9.03 12.23 14.75
CA PRO A 311 -9.55 11.75 16.03
C PRO A 311 -10.43 10.51 15.88
N ILE A 312 -11.26 10.48 14.83
CA ILE A 312 -12.19 9.36 14.59
C ILE A 312 -11.41 8.07 14.33
N PHE A 313 -10.47 8.10 13.42
CA PHE A 313 -9.69 6.90 13.08
C PHE A 313 -8.65 6.54 14.15
N TYR A 314 -8.15 7.52 14.90
CA TYR A 314 -7.33 7.26 16.08
C TYR A 314 -8.11 6.44 17.12
N PHE A 315 -9.29 6.88 17.53
CA PHE A 315 -10.11 6.16 18.49
C PHE A 315 -10.64 4.83 17.94
N TYR A 316 -10.92 4.75 16.64
CA TYR A 316 -11.31 3.51 16.00
C TYR A 316 -10.17 2.47 16.05
N PHE A 317 -8.97 2.81 15.64
CA PHE A 317 -7.85 1.88 15.63
C PHE A 317 -7.33 1.54 17.03
N THR A 318 -7.39 2.44 17.98
CA THR A 318 -7.03 2.15 19.38
C THR A 318 -8.04 1.22 20.07
N ALA A 319 -9.23 1.02 19.52
CA ALA A 319 -10.17 0.01 19.99
C ALA A 319 -9.78 -1.43 19.58
N ASN A 320 -8.79 -1.62 18.71
CA ASN A 320 -8.32 -2.95 18.33
C ASN A 320 -7.65 -3.66 19.50
N LEU A 321 -7.92 -4.95 19.66
CA LEU A 321 -7.41 -5.79 20.74
C LEU A 321 -5.87 -5.79 20.84
N MET A 322 -5.21 -5.69 19.70
CA MET A 322 -3.75 -5.66 19.61
C MET A 322 -3.14 -4.30 19.96
N ALA A 323 -3.93 -3.22 20.01
CA ALA A 323 -3.43 -1.87 20.25
C ALA A 323 -2.86 -1.67 21.67
N GLY A 324 -3.28 -2.48 22.63
CA GLY A 324 -2.80 -2.44 24.02
C GLY A 324 -1.83 -3.56 24.40
N ASN A 325 -1.44 -4.41 23.46
CA ASN A 325 -0.61 -5.58 23.77
C ASN A 325 0.88 -5.24 23.74
N GLU A 326 1.61 -5.64 24.80
CA GLU A 326 3.06 -5.41 24.99
C GLU A 326 3.97 -6.02 23.91
N LYS A 327 3.40 -6.72 22.93
CA LYS A 327 4.12 -7.27 21.76
C LYS A 327 4.62 -6.19 20.77
N TYR A 328 4.37 -4.92 21.03
CA TYR A 328 4.92 -3.82 20.26
C TYR A 328 6.31 -3.42 20.80
N SER A 329 7.35 -3.85 20.13
CA SER A 329 8.67 -3.29 20.40
C SER A 329 8.99 -2.22 19.36
N ILE A 330 9.14 -0.99 19.82
CA ILE A 330 9.49 0.15 18.95
C ILE A 330 10.89 -0.03 18.37
N PHE A 331 11.81 -0.64 19.08
CA PHE A 331 13.18 -0.83 18.63
C PHE A 331 13.52 -2.32 18.55
N TYR A 332 13.66 -2.81 17.32
CA TYR A 332 13.95 -4.20 17.07
C TYR A 332 15.22 -4.39 16.26
N VAL A 333 16.36 -4.32 16.91
CA VAL A 333 17.56 -5.02 16.43
C VAL A 333 18.30 -5.57 17.64
N PRO A 334 18.04 -6.79 18.05
CA PRO A 334 18.95 -7.46 18.94
C PRO A 334 20.21 -7.77 18.13
N LEU A 335 21.08 -6.79 17.97
CA LEU A 335 22.43 -6.96 17.44
C LEU A 335 23.24 -7.95 18.30
N HIS A 336 22.82 -8.14 19.56
CA HIS A 336 23.54 -8.93 20.54
C HIS A 336 23.60 -10.43 20.27
N GLU A 337 22.62 -11.02 19.57
CA GLU A 337 22.48 -12.48 19.62
C GLU A 337 22.83 -13.23 18.33
N TYR A 338 22.94 -12.53 17.21
CA TYR A 338 23.31 -13.16 15.93
C TYR A 338 24.49 -12.50 15.20
N GLY A 339 25.13 -11.53 15.80
CA GLY A 339 26.38 -10.95 15.36
C GLY A 339 26.43 -10.55 13.88
N LEU A 340 27.56 -10.85 13.25
CA LEU A 340 27.88 -10.48 11.88
C LEU A 340 26.88 -11.03 10.83
N MET A 341 26.27 -12.19 11.08
CA MET A 341 25.32 -12.78 10.12
C MET A 341 24.08 -11.91 9.90
N ARG A 342 23.54 -11.30 10.95
CA ARG A 342 22.37 -10.41 10.84
C ARG A 342 22.69 -9.11 10.13
N VAL A 343 23.83 -8.54 10.48
CA VAL A 343 24.33 -7.35 9.77
C VAL A 343 24.53 -7.67 8.30
N GLY A 344 25.10 -8.84 7.99
CA GLY A 344 25.27 -9.31 6.61
C GLY A 344 23.94 -9.46 5.87
N LEU A 345 22.92 -10.07 6.51
CA LEU A 345 21.58 -10.22 5.92
C LEU A 345 20.88 -8.87 5.75
N LEU A 346 21.02 -7.94 6.68
CA LEU A 346 20.46 -6.60 6.57
C LEU A 346 21.12 -5.82 5.43
N LEU A 347 22.44 -5.88 5.31
CA LEU A 347 23.18 -5.25 4.22
C LEU A 347 22.81 -5.86 2.86
N LEU A 348 22.65 -7.16 2.79
CA LEU A 348 22.20 -7.85 1.58
C LEU A 348 20.76 -7.45 1.22
N TYR A 349 19.88 -7.33 2.20
CA TYR A 349 18.53 -6.81 2.02
C TYR A 349 18.56 -5.40 1.40
N TYR A 350 19.34 -4.48 1.98
CA TYR A 350 19.46 -3.13 1.44
C TYR A 350 19.99 -3.12 0.01
N LEU A 351 21.03 -3.89 -0.25
CA LEU A 351 21.63 -3.98 -1.57
C LEU A 351 20.62 -4.48 -2.61
N VAL A 352 19.95 -5.59 -2.32
CA VAL A 352 19.11 -6.32 -3.27
C VAL A 352 17.76 -5.62 -3.49
N TYR A 353 17.13 -5.07 -2.45
CA TYR A 353 15.80 -4.46 -2.61
C TYR A 353 15.85 -3.09 -3.27
N PHE A 354 16.83 -2.26 -2.92
CA PHE A 354 16.89 -0.90 -3.46
C PHE A 354 18.30 -0.34 -3.70
N GLY A 355 19.34 -0.84 -3.04
CA GLY A 355 20.70 -0.30 -3.12
C GLY A 355 21.26 -0.30 -4.53
N ILE A 356 21.05 -1.37 -5.31
CA ILE A 356 21.45 -1.44 -6.71
C ILE A 356 20.76 -0.35 -7.53
N TYR A 357 19.47 -0.12 -7.34
CA TYR A 357 18.76 0.97 -8.02
C TYR A 357 19.33 2.32 -7.63
N TYR A 358 19.55 2.58 -6.33
CA TYR A 358 20.16 3.83 -5.85
C TYR A 358 21.51 4.09 -6.48
N PHE A 359 22.36 3.08 -6.55
CA PHE A 359 23.68 3.18 -7.19
C PHE A 359 23.56 3.55 -8.68
N LEU A 360 22.66 2.90 -9.41
CA LEU A 360 22.50 3.10 -10.85
C LEU A 360 21.90 4.46 -11.21
N ILE A 361 20.98 4.99 -10.40
CA ILE A 361 20.30 6.27 -10.66
C ILE A 361 20.95 7.46 -9.93
N TYR A 362 22.03 7.25 -9.16
CA TYR A 362 22.65 8.24 -8.28
C TYR A 362 23.01 9.55 -9.00
N GLU A 363 23.72 9.46 -10.13
CA GLU A 363 24.28 10.62 -10.81
C GLU A 363 23.24 11.68 -11.20
N ASN A 364 22.08 11.24 -11.68
CA ASN A 364 21.01 12.12 -12.10
C ASN A 364 20.10 12.56 -10.94
N ASN A 365 20.19 11.89 -9.79
CA ASN A 365 19.28 12.12 -8.66
C ASN A 365 19.96 12.64 -7.38
N LYS A 366 21.28 12.76 -7.33
CA LYS A 366 22.06 13.22 -6.15
C LYS A 366 21.66 14.60 -5.61
N LYS A 367 21.06 15.46 -6.44
CA LYS A 367 20.53 16.78 -6.04
C LYS A 367 19.02 16.75 -5.71
N ASN A 368 18.36 15.62 -5.86
CA ASN A 368 16.92 15.50 -5.62
C ASN A 368 16.66 15.14 -4.15
N PRO A 369 15.97 15.98 -3.36
CA PRO A 369 15.68 15.68 -1.96
C PRO A 369 14.93 14.35 -1.78
N LEU A 370 13.96 14.05 -2.65
CA LEU A 370 13.17 12.80 -2.59
C LEU A 370 14.04 11.55 -2.70
N PHE A 371 15.16 11.60 -3.44
CA PHE A 371 16.12 10.51 -3.53
C PHE A 371 16.72 10.19 -2.17
N TRP A 372 17.16 11.20 -1.43
CA TRP A 372 17.77 11.02 -0.12
C TRP A 372 16.74 10.67 0.95
N ILE A 373 15.60 11.37 0.96
CA ILE A 373 14.55 11.16 1.95
C ILE A 373 14.00 9.71 1.84
N SER A 374 13.69 9.26 0.62
CA SER A 374 13.19 7.88 0.43
C SER A 374 14.26 6.83 0.83
N GLY A 375 15.54 7.08 0.52
CA GLY A 375 16.63 6.21 0.91
C GLY A 375 16.78 6.09 2.43
N VAL A 376 16.78 7.22 3.13
CA VAL A 376 16.88 7.26 4.60
C VAL A 376 15.72 6.51 5.24
N LEU A 377 14.49 6.70 4.76
CA LEU A 377 13.32 5.99 5.29
C LEU A 377 13.42 4.48 5.08
N LEU A 378 13.83 4.03 3.89
CA LEU A 378 14.03 2.60 3.59
C LEU A 378 15.14 1.98 4.43
N LEU A 379 16.17 2.74 4.78
CA LEU A 379 17.23 2.28 5.68
C LEU A 379 16.77 2.19 7.14
N ILE A 380 15.87 3.09 7.57
CA ILE A 380 15.44 3.20 8.98
C ILE A 380 14.33 2.21 9.33
N PHE A 381 13.34 1.99 8.46
CA PHE A 381 12.17 1.18 8.79
C PHE A 381 12.44 -0.24 9.27
N PRO A 382 13.46 -0.98 8.78
CA PRO A 382 13.78 -2.31 9.30
C PRO A 382 14.19 -2.36 10.77
N PHE A 383 14.57 -1.22 11.36
CA PHE A 383 14.93 -1.15 12.79
C PHE A 383 13.72 -1.07 13.72
N PHE A 384 12.53 -0.85 13.18
CA PHE A 384 11.32 -0.72 13.98
C PHE A 384 10.37 -1.88 13.73
N ARG A 385 9.69 -2.30 14.78
CA ARG A 385 8.70 -3.37 14.73
C ARG A 385 7.38 -2.91 15.34
N VAL A 386 6.29 -3.26 14.68
CA VAL A 386 4.91 -3.13 15.19
C VAL A 386 4.22 -4.47 14.94
N GLY A 387 3.72 -5.09 16.01
CA GLY A 387 3.07 -6.38 15.91
C GLY A 387 4.02 -7.59 15.86
N ALA A 388 3.49 -8.73 15.47
CA ALA A 388 4.21 -10.01 15.47
C ALA A 388 5.17 -10.17 14.28
N GLY A 389 4.99 -9.41 13.21
CA GLY A 389 5.75 -9.53 11.97
C GLY A 389 6.51 -8.28 11.55
N PRO A 390 7.04 -8.25 10.33
CA PRO A 390 7.72 -7.09 9.74
C PRO A 390 6.74 -6.04 9.21
N ASP A 391 5.52 -5.97 9.76
CA ASP A 391 4.41 -5.19 9.21
C ASP A 391 4.74 -3.71 9.04
N LEU A 392 5.49 -3.12 9.98
CA LEU A 392 5.93 -1.73 9.84
C LEU A 392 6.87 -1.57 8.66
N ASN A 393 7.94 -2.36 8.61
CA ASN A 393 8.90 -2.27 7.50
C ASN A 393 8.21 -2.47 6.16
N MET A 394 7.38 -3.50 6.05
CA MET A 394 6.67 -3.86 4.83
C MET A 394 5.70 -2.77 4.34
N ASN A 395 4.87 -2.25 5.25
CA ASN A 395 3.80 -1.33 4.87
C ASN A 395 4.29 0.14 4.83
N ALA A 396 5.14 0.57 5.77
CA ALA A 396 5.69 1.92 5.75
C ALA A 396 6.68 2.13 4.59
N SER A 397 7.36 1.08 4.12
CA SER A 397 8.23 1.15 2.96
C SER A 397 7.50 1.35 1.63
N MET A 398 6.16 1.15 1.56
CA MET A 398 5.40 1.31 0.31
C MET A 398 5.60 2.70 -0.31
N ALA A 399 5.38 3.77 0.45
CA ALA A 399 5.48 5.13 -0.06
C ALA A 399 6.91 5.49 -0.54
N PRO A 400 7.99 5.30 0.24
CA PRO A 400 9.34 5.57 -0.24
C PRO A 400 9.78 4.63 -1.38
N PHE A 401 9.32 3.38 -1.42
CA PHE A 401 9.66 2.46 -2.50
C PHE A 401 8.94 2.81 -3.82
N ILE A 402 7.74 3.39 -3.75
CA ILE A 402 7.07 4.00 -4.90
C ILE A 402 7.88 5.20 -5.42
N VAL A 403 8.47 6.02 -4.55
CA VAL A 403 9.35 7.11 -4.98
C VAL A 403 10.56 6.55 -5.74
N VAL A 404 11.19 5.49 -5.25
CA VAL A 404 12.31 4.82 -5.97
C VAL A 404 11.85 4.34 -7.35
N MET A 405 10.69 3.69 -7.43
CA MET A 405 10.09 3.26 -8.70
C MET A 405 9.97 4.42 -9.70
N LEU A 406 9.43 5.55 -9.24
CA LEU A 406 9.25 6.74 -10.09
C LEU A 406 10.57 7.33 -10.56
N LEU A 407 11.61 7.35 -9.70
CA LEU A 407 12.94 7.80 -10.07
C LEU A 407 13.58 6.87 -11.12
N VAL A 408 13.45 5.57 -10.96
CA VAL A 408 13.90 4.56 -11.93
C VAL A 408 13.14 4.70 -13.25
N MET A 409 11.81 4.83 -13.21
CA MET A 409 11.01 5.09 -14.42
C MET A 409 11.47 6.34 -15.15
N LYS A 410 11.75 7.42 -14.41
CA LYS A 410 12.25 8.67 -15.00
C LYS A 410 13.56 8.46 -15.76
N GLU A 411 14.50 7.69 -15.20
CA GLU A 411 15.76 7.34 -15.88
C GLU A 411 15.52 6.55 -17.17
N ILE A 412 14.63 5.56 -17.12
CA ILE A 412 14.27 4.76 -18.32
C ILE A 412 13.65 5.65 -19.39
N LEU A 413 12.77 6.59 -19.02
CA LEU A 413 12.14 7.51 -19.96
C LEU A 413 13.14 8.46 -20.63
N LEU A 414 14.14 8.96 -19.88
CA LEU A 414 15.22 9.78 -20.44
C LEU A 414 16.03 9.01 -21.49
N VAL A 415 16.36 7.76 -21.20
CA VAL A 415 17.10 6.89 -22.13
C VAL A 415 16.26 6.54 -23.36
N TRP A 416 14.97 6.26 -23.17
CA TRP A 416 14.03 5.99 -24.26
C TRP A 416 14.00 7.14 -25.28
N ASP A 417 13.99 8.36 -24.81
CA ASP A 417 13.97 9.55 -25.66
C ASP A 417 15.30 9.75 -26.41
N GLN A 418 16.43 9.39 -25.80
CA GLN A 418 17.76 9.51 -26.42
C GLN A 418 18.09 8.38 -27.41
N LYS A 419 17.31 7.27 -27.40
CA LYS A 419 17.53 6.06 -28.22
C LYS A 419 18.92 5.43 -28.06
N CYS A 420 19.62 5.72 -26.97
CA CYS A 420 20.97 5.23 -26.69
C CYS A 420 21.00 4.57 -25.31
N PHE A 421 21.43 3.31 -25.27
CA PHE A 421 21.48 2.51 -24.04
C PHE A 421 22.91 2.06 -23.77
N TYR A 422 23.68 2.90 -23.11
CA TYR A 422 25.08 2.62 -22.81
C TYR A 422 25.38 2.66 -21.30
N GLY A 423 26.38 1.88 -20.87
CA GLY A 423 26.91 1.93 -19.52
C GLY A 423 25.85 1.65 -18.43
N LYS A 424 25.71 2.55 -17.46
CA LYS A 424 24.81 2.39 -16.28
C LYS A 424 23.35 2.16 -16.67
N GLN A 425 22.91 2.68 -17.79
CA GLN A 425 21.54 2.57 -18.27
C GLN A 425 21.22 1.12 -18.72
N LEU A 426 22.17 0.48 -19.38
CA LEU A 426 22.04 -0.94 -19.73
C LEU A 426 21.96 -1.79 -18.45
N PHE A 427 22.81 -1.51 -17.46
CA PHE A 427 22.74 -2.20 -16.16
C PHE A 427 21.40 -1.96 -15.45
N LEU A 428 20.80 -0.78 -15.57
CA LEU A 428 19.48 -0.51 -15.00
C LEU A 428 18.39 -1.35 -15.67
N ILE A 429 18.43 -1.50 -16.99
CA ILE A 429 17.51 -2.38 -17.73
C ILE A 429 17.70 -3.84 -17.31
N ILE A 430 18.94 -4.29 -17.20
CA ILE A 430 19.25 -5.66 -16.74
C ILE A 430 18.72 -5.87 -15.31
N ALA A 431 18.97 -4.92 -14.40
CA ALA A 431 18.47 -4.98 -13.03
C ALA A 431 16.94 -5.06 -12.98
N LEU A 432 16.24 -4.24 -13.77
CA LEU A 432 14.77 -4.29 -13.90
C LEU A 432 14.30 -5.64 -14.47
N SER A 433 14.98 -6.17 -15.48
CA SER A 433 14.61 -7.46 -16.07
C SER A 433 14.77 -8.60 -15.05
N ILE A 434 15.82 -8.59 -14.23
CA ILE A 434 16.01 -9.55 -13.14
C ILE A 434 14.92 -9.37 -12.07
N ALA A 435 14.62 -8.14 -11.68
CA ALA A 435 13.61 -7.82 -10.68
C ALA A 435 12.21 -8.30 -11.11
N MET A 436 11.84 -8.11 -12.38
CA MET A 436 10.55 -8.54 -12.95
C MET A 436 10.35 -10.07 -12.90
N LEU A 437 11.40 -10.86 -12.77
CA LEU A 437 11.27 -12.31 -12.63
C LEU A 437 10.51 -12.71 -11.36
N THR A 438 10.63 -11.96 -10.26
CA THR A 438 9.90 -12.26 -9.02
C THR A 438 8.37 -12.18 -9.22
N PRO A 439 7.77 -11.08 -9.66
CA PRO A 439 6.32 -11.04 -9.92
C PRO A 439 5.88 -12.00 -11.05
N LEU A 440 6.70 -12.25 -12.07
CA LEU A 440 6.39 -13.25 -13.08
C LEU A 440 6.27 -14.67 -12.47
N MET A 441 7.16 -15.02 -11.56
CA MET A 441 7.09 -16.29 -10.84
C MET A 441 5.86 -16.34 -9.92
N GLN A 442 5.50 -15.25 -9.28
CA GLN A 442 4.28 -15.16 -8.47
C GLN A 442 3.02 -15.39 -9.33
N ILE A 443 2.94 -14.81 -10.53
CA ILE A 443 1.87 -15.06 -11.49
C ILE A 443 1.85 -16.54 -11.90
N THR A 444 3.00 -17.09 -12.28
CA THR A 444 3.12 -18.50 -12.68
C THR A 444 2.65 -19.43 -11.58
N ASN A 445 2.98 -19.11 -10.32
CA ASN A 445 2.51 -19.93 -9.22
C ASN A 445 1.00 -19.79 -8.97
N SER A 446 0.41 -18.60 -9.06
CA SER A 446 -1.05 -18.45 -8.98
C SER A 446 -1.75 -19.29 -10.04
N LEU A 447 -1.25 -19.28 -11.28
CA LEU A 447 -1.79 -20.11 -12.37
C LEU A 447 -1.57 -21.60 -12.11
N ARG A 448 -0.41 -21.99 -11.57
CA ARG A 448 -0.12 -23.37 -11.18
C ARG A 448 -1.03 -23.87 -10.08
N CYS A 449 -1.23 -23.09 -9.02
CA CYS A 449 -2.16 -23.45 -7.94
C CYS A 449 -3.57 -23.67 -8.49
N CYS A 450 -4.05 -22.78 -9.36
CA CYS A 450 -5.33 -22.94 -10.02
C CYS A 450 -5.44 -24.22 -10.84
N TYR A 451 -4.39 -24.60 -11.56
CA TYR A 451 -4.35 -25.80 -12.39
C TYR A 451 -4.25 -27.09 -11.58
N LEU A 452 -3.31 -27.17 -10.63
CA LEU A 452 -3.03 -28.41 -9.87
C LEU A 452 -4.09 -28.73 -8.85
N GLU A 453 -4.67 -27.72 -8.22
CA GLU A 453 -5.71 -27.90 -7.21
C GLU A 453 -7.07 -28.18 -7.84
N GLY A 454 -7.18 -28.15 -9.18
CA GLY A 454 -8.44 -28.32 -9.89
C GLY A 454 -9.52 -27.29 -9.50
N LYS A 455 -9.10 -26.25 -8.79
CA LYS A 455 -9.97 -25.18 -8.33
C LYS A 455 -10.23 -24.25 -9.48
N ARG A 456 -11.35 -24.46 -10.11
CA ARG A 456 -11.99 -23.41 -10.92
C ARG A 456 -12.24 -22.21 -10.02
N ALA A 457 -12.43 -21.04 -10.60
CA ALA A 457 -12.82 -19.83 -9.91
C ALA A 457 -13.72 -20.11 -8.70
N VAL A 458 -13.14 -20.21 -7.53
CA VAL A 458 -13.87 -20.46 -6.30
C VAL A 458 -13.89 -19.16 -5.53
N LEU A 459 -15.03 -18.51 -5.64
CA LEU A 459 -15.36 -17.34 -4.87
C LEU A 459 -15.39 -17.72 -3.41
N LEU A 460 -14.55 -17.86 -2.58
CA LEU A 460 -14.64 -18.23 -1.16
C LEU A 460 -13.92 -19.51 -0.75
N ASP A 461 -13.08 -20.07 -1.60
CA ASP A 461 -12.27 -21.16 -1.11
C ASP A 461 -11.18 -20.64 -0.15
N THR A 462 -11.62 -20.53 1.07
CA THR A 462 -10.78 -20.17 2.19
C THR A 462 -10.47 -21.47 2.92
N HIS A 463 -9.35 -22.11 2.64
CA HIS A 463 -8.95 -23.34 3.33
C HIS A 463 -8.97 -23.23 4.86
N ASN A 464 -8.88 -22.03 5.39
CA ASN A 464 -8.74 -21.77 6.80
C ASN A 464 -9.91 -20.95 7.41
N ILE A 465 -10.78 -20.39 6.58
CA ILE A 465 -11.86 -19.50 7.03
C ILE A 465 -13.12 -19.81 6.23
N ASN A 466 -14.18 -20.19 6.88
CA ASN A 466 -15.47 -20.57 6.26
C ASN A 466 -16.26 -19.34 5.74
N GLY A 467 -15.61 -18.45 5.04
CA GLY A 467 -16.22 -17.30 4.37
C GLY A 467 -16.38 -16.05 5.23
N THR A 468 -16.40 -16.14 6.56
CA THR A 468 -16.59 -15.00 7.48
C THR A 468 -15.72 -15.13 8.73
N LEU A 469 -15.38 -14.00 9.37
CA LEU A 469 -14.71 -13.99 10.68
C LEU A 469 -15.65 -14.37 11.82
N SER A 470 -16.95 -14.36 11.58
CA SER A 470 -17.98 -14.74 12.55
C SER A 470 -18.03 -16.23 12.81
N ASP A 471 -17.33 -17.05 12.02
CA ASP A 471 -17.25 -18.49 12.27
C ASP A 471 -16.43 -18.77 13.52
N LYS A 472 -17.06 -19.43 14.51
CA LYS A 472 -16.42 -19.78 15.80
C LYS A 472 -15.25 -20.74 15.68
N THR A 473 -15.09 -21.40 14.53
CA THR A 473 -13.98 -22.33 14.27
C THR A 473 -12.70 -21.61 13.84
N VAL A 474 -12.80 -20.34 13.47
CA VAL A 474 -11.65 -19.54 13.05
C VAL A 474 -10.79 -19.20 14.26
N LYS A 475 -9.51 -19.55 14.18
CA LYS A 475 -8.47 -19.20 15.16
C LYS A 475 -7.59 -18.07 14.61
N ASN A 476 -6.98 -17.29 15.50
CA ASN A 476 -6.03 -16.23 15.17
C ASN A 476 -6.59 -15.01 14.43
N PHE A 477 -7.84 -14.64 14.70
CA PHE A 477 -8.46 -13.44 14.13
C PHE A 477 -8.44 -12.21 15.06
N GLU A 478 -7.74 -12.31 16.18
CA GLU A 478 -7.61 -11.25 17.19
C GLU A 478 -7.10 -9.91 16.59
N ASN A 479 -6.30 -9.98 15.54
CA ASN A 479 -5.79 -8.79 14.82
C ASN A 479 -6.90 -7.97 14.15
N PHE A 480 -8.09 -8.52 13.99
CA PHE A 480 -9.21 -7.88 13.29
C PHE A 480 -10.32 -7.44 14.23
N LEU A 481 -10.17 -7.71 15.54
CA LEU A 481 -11.21 -7.49 16.53
C LEU A 481 -10.82 -6.46 17.58
N SER A 482 -11.85 -5.86 18.18
CA SER A 482 -11.74 -5.23 19.50
C SER A 482 -12.05 -6.25 20.58
N GLY A 483 -11.29 -6.26 21.71
CA GLY A 483 -11.80 -6.86 22.94
C GLY A 483 -12.60 -5.83 23.72
N GLN A 484 -13.67 -6.28 24.40
CA GLN A 484 -14.48 -5.37 25.23
C GLN A 484 -14.84 -4.05 24.52
N TYR A 485 -15.34 -4.14 23.29
CA TYR A 485 -15.54 -2.97 22.41
C TYR A 485 -16.38 -1.88 23.08
N LYS A 486 -17.34 -2.25 23.95
CA LYS A 486 -18.21 -1.32 24.68
C LYS A 486 -17.46 -0.35 25.60
N GLU A 487 -16.26 -0.72 26.05
CA GLU A 487 -15.41 0.12 26.91
C GLU A 487 -14.55 1.09 26.11
N SER A 488 -14.33 0.83 24.82
CA SER A 488 -13.52 1.71 23.98
C SER A 488 -14.19 3.05 23.76
N VAL A 489 -13.37 4.10 23.67
CA VAL A 489 -13.85 5.49 23.42
C VAL A 489 -14.66 5.56 22.13
N PHE A 490 -14.24 4.83 21.09
CA PHE A 490 -14.93 4.83 19.80
C PHE A 490 -16.36 4.32 19.93
N TYR A 491 -16.56 3.11 20.46
CA TYR A 491 -17.89 2.49 20.54
C TYR A 491 -18.78 3.14 21.61
N LYS A 492 -18.20 3.62 22.70
CA LYS A 492 -18.96 4.29 23.77
C LYS A 492 -19.50 5.66 23.36
N TYR A 493 -18.72 6.45 22.64
CA TYR A 493 -19.07 7.86 22.41
C TYR A 493 -19.33 8.21 20.94
N LEU A 494 -18.66 7.55 19.98
CA LEU A 494 -18.65 7.94 18.57
C LEU A 494 -19.54 7.04 17.71
N ALA A 495 -19.50 5.73 17.90
CA ALA A 495 -20.26 4.76 17.09
C ALA A 495 -21.77 4.84 17.33
N LYS A 496 -22.54 4.42 16.29
CA LYS A 496 -24.01 4.21 16.39
C LYS A 496 -24.36 3.14 17.38
#